data_2ffe91a21550ada45123d6286dc131de
#
_entry.id   2ffe91a21550ada45123d6286dc131de
#
_cell.length_a   1.000
_cell.length_b   1.000
_cell.length_c   1.000
_cell.angle_alpha   90.00
_cell.angle_beta   90.00
_cell.angle_gamma   90.00
#
_symmetry.space_group_name_H-M   'P 1'
#
loop_
_entity.id
_entity.type
_entity.pdbx_description
1 polymer ?
#
loop_
_entity_poly.entity_id
_entity_poly.type
_entity_poly.pdbx_seq_one_letter_code
_entity_poly.pdbx_strand_id
1 'polypeptide(L)'
;MTLNDVRLGTFDGSNYNKGAGLIKTILWYFVNALIVRASWNPFMGIKIALFRAFGAKIGKGLVIKNNVVVKSPWNLVVGDDCWLGESCWIDNLDKVVIGSNVCISQGALLLTGNHDYTISSMPYRNAPIKIEDGAWIGAKTTVCPGITVHRNAILTVGSVATKDMEQNGIYQGNPAVKIRERKIKE
;
A
#
# COMPACT_ATOMS: atom_id res chain seq x y z
N MET A 1 36.30 -8.36 11.06
CA MET A 1 35.14 -7.80 10.34
C MET A 1 35.69 -6.86 9.28
N THR A 2 35.39 -7.13 8.00
CA THR A 2 35.79 -6.24 6.92
C THR A 2 34.95 -4.95 6.99
N LEU A 3 35.51 -3.82 6.55
CA LEU A 3 34.83 -2.50 6.57
C LEU A 3 33.54 -2.45 5.74
N ASN A 4 33.28 -3.48 4.93
CA ASN A 4 32.17 -3.55 3.96
C ASN A 4 31.00 -4.48 4.39
N ASP A 5 31.00 -4.99 5.64
CA ASP A 5 29.92 -5.87 6.10
C ASP A 5 28.70 -5.07 6.59
N VAL A 6 27.52 -5.68 6.44
CA VAL A 6 26.26 -5.11 6.98
C VAL A 6 26.33 -5.15 8.52
N ARG A 7 25.92 -4.05 9.16
CA ARG A 7 25.94 -3.86 10.62
C ARG A 7 24.60 -3.34 11.12
N LEU A 8 23.60 -4.22 11.21
CA LEU A 8 22.27 -3.86 11.67
C LEU A 8 22.25 -3.28 13.10
N GLY A 9 23.23 -3.61 13.94
CA GLY A 9 23.38 -3.02 15.29
C GLY A 9 23.70 -1.52 15.27
N THR A 10 24.10 -0.95 14.11
CA THR A 10 24.31 0.48 13.90
C THR A 10 23.16 1.16 13.15
N PHE A 11 22.02 0.44 13.00
CA PHE A 11 20.84 1.02 12.35
C PHE A 11 20.39 2.29 13.05
N ASP A 12 20.23 3.36 12.26
CA ASP A 12 19.67 4.61 12.70
C ASP A 12 18.45 4.94 11.83
N GLY A 13 17.27 4.95 12.46
CA GLY A 13 16.00 5.29 11.81
C GLY A 13 15.66 6.79 11.90
N SER A 14 16.58 7.66 12.34
CA SER A 14 16.35 9.10 12.54
C SER A 14 15.96 9.84 11.25
N ASN A 15 16.36 9.32 10.09
CA ASN A 15 16.00 9.84 8.78
C ASN A 15 14.52 9.55 8.39
N TYR A 16 13.77 8.80 9.22
CA TYR A 16 12.37 8.45 8.95
C TYR A 16 11.40 9.20 9.85
N ASN A 17 10.57 10.04 9.25
CA ASN A 17 9.45 10.68 9.94
C ASN A 17 8.19 9.80 9.82
N LYS A 18 7.73 9.26 10.94
CA LYS A 18 6.52 8.41 11.01
C LYS A 18 5.22 9.16 10.67
N GLY A 19 5.21 10.50 10.68
CA GLY A 19 4.02 11.32 10.43
C GLY A 19 2.99 11.31 11.58
N ALA A 20 3.27 10.62 12.69
CA ALA A 20 2.42 10.58 13.88
C ALA A 20 3.24 10.39 15.15
N GLY A 21 2.74 10.96 16.26
CA GLY A 21 3.32 10.78 17.59
C GLY A 21 3.14 9.35 18.12
N LEU A 22 3.92 9.01 19.15
CA LEU A 22 3.96 7.67 19.74
C LEU A 22 2.57 7.19 20.22
N ILE A 23 1.82 8.04 20.93
CA ILE A 23 0.49 7.69 21.46
C ILE A 23 -0.45 7.29 20.32
N LYS A 24 -0.52 8.10 19.25
CA LYS A 24 -1.38 7.81 18.08
C LYS A 24 -0.98 6.49 17.43
N THR A 25 0.32 6.21 17.32
CA THR A 25 0.84 4.97 16.74
C THR A 25 0.46 3.75 17.58
N ILE A 26 0.61 3.82 18.90
CA ILE A 26 0.22 2.75 19.83
C ILE A 26 -1.29 2.50 19.79
N LEU A 27 -2.10 3.55 19.89
CA LEU A 27 -3.56 3.44 19.80
C LEU A 27 -3.99 2.80 18.47
N TRP A 28 -3.38 3.22 17.36
CA TRP A 28 -3.68 2.61 16.06
C TRP A 28 -3.31 1.13 16.01
N TYR A 29 -2.19 0.74 16.60
CA TYR A 29 -1.80 -0.67 16.66
C TYR A 29 -2.90 -1.54 17.28
N PHE A 30 -3.45 -1.13 18.43
CA PHE A 30 -4.53 -1.88 19.11
C PHE A 30 -5.86 -1.80 18.34
N VAL A 31 -6.27 -0.64 17.86
CA VAL A 31 -7.49 -0.46 17.07
C VAL A 31 -7.43 -1.30 15.78
N ASN A 32 -6.31 -1.27 15.10
CA ASN A 32 -6.11 -2.07 13.89
C ASN A 32 -6.20 -3.57 14.19
N ALA A 33 -5.51 -4.04 15.22
CA ALA A 33 -5.47 -5.45 15.58
C ALA A 33 -6.84 -5.99 16.05
N LEU A 34 -7.53 -5.23 16.93
CA LEU A 34 -8.70 -5.72 17.64
C LEU A 34 -10.02 -5.41 16.92
N ILE A 35 -10.06 -4.39 16.05
CA ILE A 35 -11.31 -3.95 15.42
C ILE A 35 -11.25 -4.00 13.91
N VAL A 36 -10.23 -3.37 13.29
CA VAL A 36 -10.20 -3.22 11.84
C VAL A 36 -9.94 -4.55 11.14
N ARG A 37 -8.94 -5.29 11.61
CA ARG A 37 -8.56 -6.61 11.06
C ARG A 37 -9.45 -7.75 11.54
N ALA A 38 -10.17 -7.55 12.64
CA ALA A 38 -10.92 -8.61 13.28
C ALA A 38 -11.98 -9.19 12.34
N SER A 39 -11.99 -10.52 12.21
CA SER A 39 -12.97 -11.24 11.38
C SER A 39 -14.39 -11.17 11.96
N TRP A 40 -14.52 -10.96 13.28
CA TRP A 40 -15.81 -10.77 13.94
C TRP A 40 -16.52 -9.46 13.59
N ASN A 41 -15.79 -8.45 13.06
CA ASN A 41 -16.35 -7.15 12.71
C ASN A 41 -16.70 -7.05 11.22
N PRO A 42 -17.94 -7.32 10.82
CA PRO A 42 -18.38 -7.18 9.43
C PRO A 42 -18.71 -5.74 9.03
N PHE A 43 -18.74 -4.81 9.98
CA PHE A 43 -19.25 -3.45 9.78
C PHE A 43 -18.22 -2.54 9.10
N MET A 44 -18.32 -2.41 7.78
CA MET A 44 -17.44 -1.54 6.98
C MET A 44 -17.45 -0.08 7.45
N GLY A 45 -18.61 0.43 7.85
CA GLY A 45 -18.75 1.82 8.33
C GLY A 45 -17.86 2.12 9.53
N ILE A 46 -17.75 1.20 10.49
CA ILE A 46 -16.86 1.32 11.66
C ILE A 46 -15.40 1.36 11.22
N LYS A 47 -14.98 0.47 10.31
CA LYS A 47 -13.61 0.44 9.80
C LYS A 47 -13.24 1.76 9.12
N ILE A 48 -14.13 2.28 8.25
CA ILE A 48 -13.93 3.55 7.53
C ILE A 48 -13.86 4.73 8.52
N ALA A 49 -14.75 4.78 9.51
CA ALA A 49 -14.75 5.82 10.53
C ALA A 49 -13.44 5.83 11.32
N LEU A 50 -12.93 4.65 11.70
CA LEU A 50 -11.65 4.52 12.41
C LEU A 50 -10.48 4.95 11.52
N PHE A 51 -10.42 4.56 10.26
CA PHE A 51 -9.39 5.04 9.34
C PHE A 51 -9.37 6.57 9.27
N ARG A 52 -10.54 7.20 9.11
CA ARG A 52 -10.67 8.68 9.07
C ARG A 52 -10.24 9.31 10.40
N ALA A 53 -10.66 8.77 11.53
CA ALA A 53 -10.31 9.28 12.88
C ALA A 53 -8.78 9.25 13.09
N PHE A 54 -8.10 8.27 12.53
CA PHE A 54 -6.64 8.17 12.57
C PHE A 54 -5.92 8.93 11.45
N GLY A 55 -6.65 9.67 10.61
CA GLY A 55 -6.09 10.63 9.66
C GLY A 55 -6.04 10.18 8.21
N ALA A 56 -6.63 9.03 7.85
CA ALA A 56 -6.80 8.67 6.46
C ALA A 56 -7.82 9.58 5.76
N LYS A 57 -7.52 9.99 4.54
CA LYS A 57 -8.47 10.69 3.68
C LYS A 57 -9.19 9.67 2.80
N ILE A 58 -10.47 9.45 3.04
CA ILE A 58 -11.24 8.40 2.35
C ILE A 58 -12.48 9.03 1.74
N GLY A 59 -12.69 8.80 0.45
CA GLY A 59 -13.86 9.20 -0.30
C GLY A 59 -15.13 8.40 0.08
N LYS A 60 -16.14 8.46 -0.74
CA LYS A 60 -17.40 7.71 -0.59
C LYS A 60 -17.31 6.35 -1.30
N GLY A 61 -18.23 5.44 -1.00
CA GLY A 61 -18.35 4.16 -1.71
C GLY A 61 -17.21 3.15 -1.49
N LEU A 62 -16.30 3.37 -0.50
CA LEU A 62 -15.23 2.43 -0.23
C LEU A 62 -15.75 1.11 0.34
N VAL A 63 -15.38 0.00 -0.29
CA VAL A 63 -15.61 -1.37 0.21
C VAL A 63 -14.33 -1.91 0.84
N ILE A 64 -14.38 -2.30 2.11
CA ILE A 64 -13.25 -2.90 2.84
C ILE A 64 -13.63 -4.32 3.26
N LYS A 65 -12.89 -5.29 2.76
CA LYS A 65 -13.05 -6.71 3.15
C LYS A 65 -12.33 -6.98 4.49
N ASN A 66 -12.44 -8.23 4.95
CA ASN A 66 -11.84 -8.63 6.22
C ASN A 66 -10.31 -8.66 6.14
N ASN A 67 -9.67 -8.55 7.31
CA ASN A 67 -8.21 -8.63 7.48
C ASN A 67 -7.40 -7.66 6.60
N VAL A 68 -7.98 -6.55 6.14
CA VAL A 68 -7.22 -5.49 5.47
C VAL A 68 -6.26 -4.86 6.47
N VAL A 69 -5.00 -4.75 6.11
CA VAL A 69 -3.94 -4.19 6.96
C VAL A 69 -3.50 -2.83 6.42
N VAL A 70 -3.62 -1.78 7.23
CA VAL A 70 -3.05 -0.46 6.94
C VAL A 70 -2.12 -0.08 8.08
N LYS A 71 -0.85 0.12 7.78
CA LYS A 71 0.17 0.40 8.80
C LYS A 71 0.03 1.81 9.38
N SER A 72 -0.15 2.81 8.53
CA SER A 72 -0.17 4.23 8.90
C SER A 72 -1.34 4.95 8.23
N PRO A 73 -2.55 4.96 8.82
CA PRO A 73 -3.72 5.58 8.16
C PRO A 73 -3.52 7.06 7.84
N TRP A 74 -2.71 7.79 8.60
CA TRP A 74 -2.36 9.19 8.31
C TRP A 74 -1.56 9.41 7.03
N ASN A 75 -0.97 8.35 6.47
CA ASN A 75 -0.27 8.34 5.19
C ASN A 75 -1.13 7.76 4.06
N LEU A 76 -2.44 7.58 4.25
CA LEU A 76 -3.34 6.97 3.28
C LEU A 76 -4.35 7.97 2.73
N VAL A 77 -4.46 8.02 1.40
CA VAL A 77 -5.53 8.71 0.67
C VAL A 77 -6.20 7.69 -0.25
N VAL A 78 -7.52 7.61 -0.21
CA VAL A 78 -8.34 6.75 -1.09
C VAL A 78 -9.46 7.58 -1.67
N GLY A 79 -9.62 7.55 -2.98
CA GLY A 79 -10.71 8.21 -3.68
C GLY A 79 -12.07 7.52 -3.51
N ASP A 80 -12.99 7.84 -4.39
CA ASP A 80 -14.35 7.31 -4.37
C ASP A 80 -14.45 5.92 -5.01
N ASP A 81 -15.43 5.12 -4.57
CA ASP A 81 -15.86 3.85 -5.18
C ASP A 81 -14.72 2.83 -5.34
N CYS A 82 -13.85 2.73 -4.34
CA CYS A 82 -12.72 1.82 -4.32
C CYS A 82 -13.03 0.52 -3.58
N TRP A 83 -12.31 -0.54 -3.92
CA TRP A 83 -12.39 -1.84 -3.25
C TRP A 83 -11.04 -2.24 -2.67
N LEU A 84 -11.01 -2.56 -1.37
CA LEU A 84 -9.88 -3.17 -0.69
C LEU A 84 -10.22 -4.62 -0.36
N GLY A 85 -9.60 -5.53 -1.10
CA GLY A 85 -9.81 -6.97 -1.03
C GLY A 85 -9.29 -7.57 0.28
N GLU A 86 -9.76 -8.77 0.58
CA GLU A 86 -9.41 -9.48 1.79
C GLU A 86 -7.90 -9.65 1.94
N SER A 87 -7.39 -9.42 3.15
CA SER A 87 -5.97 -9.56 3.50
C SER A 87 -5.01 -8.74 2.63
N CYS A 88 -5.48 -7.72 1.90
CA CYS A 88 -4.54 -6.81 1.27
C CYS A 88 -3.78 -6.03 2.34
N TRP A 89 -2.52 -5.75 2.07
CA TRP A 89 -1.63 -5.07 3.00
C TRP A 89 -1.07 -3.78 2.39
N ILE A 90 -1.39 -2.66 3.02
CA ILE A 90 -0.87 -1.34 2.70
C ILE A 90 0.20 -1.02 3.75
N ASP A 91 1.46 -1.38 3.44
CA ASP A 91 2.63 -1.12 4.29
C ASP A 91 3.17 0.28 3.99
N ASN A 92 2.39 1.26 4.40
CA ASN A 92 2.57 2.66 4.06
C ASN A 92 3.40 3.44 5.10
N LEU A 93 4.69 3.13 5.17
CA LEU A 93 5.67 3.98 5.87
C LEU A 93 5.71 5.36 5.23
N ASP A 94 5.62 5.44 3.90
CA ASP A 94 5.45 6.67 3.14
C ASP A 94 4.02 6.75 2.58
N LYS A 95 3.71 7.85 1.90
CA LYS A 95 2.37 8.16 1.41
C LYS A 95 1.91 7.16 0.35
N VAL A 96 0.68 6.66 0.52
CA VAL A 96 -0.04 5.91 -0.51
C VAL A 96 -1.26 6.70 -0.92
N VAL A 97 -1.35 7.01 -2.22
CA VAL A 97 -2.48 7.71 -2.84
C VAL A 97 -3.16 6.77 -3.80
N ILE A 98 -4.41 6.45 -3.53
CA ILE A 98 -5.27 5.62 -4.37
C ILE A 98 -6.37 6.53 -4.93
N GLY A 99 -6.47 6.61 -6.23
CA GLY A 99 -7.52 7.37 -6.95
C GLY A 99 -8.90 6.77 -6.78
N SER A 100 -9.83 7.17 -7.62
CA SER A 100 -11.21 6.66 -7.61
C SER A 100 -11.39 5.44 -8.52
N ASN A 101 -12.40 4.59 -8.23
CA ASN A 101 -12.71 3.39 -9.01
C ASN A 101 -11.54 2.38 -9.08
N VAL A 102 -10.72 2.33 -8.04
CA VAL A 102 -9.57 1.42 -7.95
C VAL A 102 -9.98 0.14 -7.23
N CYS A 103 -9.55 -1.00 -7.79
CA CYS A 103 -9.70 -2.30 -7.14
C CYS A 103 -8.33 -2.82 -6.69
N ILE A 104 -8.14 -2.98 -5.39
CA ILE A 104 -7.02 -3.71 -4.80
C ILE A 104 -7.54 -5.09 -4.41
N SER A 105 -7.07 -6.13 -5.08
CA SER A 105 -7.54 -7.49 -4.85
C SER A 105 -6.92 -8.12 -3.60
N GLN A 106 -7.42 -9.30 -3.24
CA GLN A 106 -7.05 -10.02 -2.05
C GLN A 106 -5.56 -10.37 -1.99
N GLY A 107 -4.96 -10.16 -0.83
CA GLY A 107 -3.56 -10.46 -0.58
C GLY A 107 -2.56 -9.60 -1.35
N ALA A 108 -3.00 -8.54 -2.02
CA ALA A 108 -2.09 -7.59 -2.67
C ALA A 108 -1.30 -6.79 -1.61
N LEU A 109 -0.05 -6.49 -1.92
CA LEU A 109 0.86 -5.71 -1.08
C LEU A 109 1.23 -4.39 -1.78
N LEU A 110 0.97 -3.26 -1.11
CA LEU A 110 1.50 -1.95 -1.47
C LEU A 110 2.63 -1.64 -0.49
N LEU A 111 3.87 -1.73 -0.96
CA LEU A 111 5.07 -1.65 -0.13
C LEU A 111 5.78 -0.31 -0.37
N THR A 112 5.68 0.64 0.55
CA THR A 112 6.45 1.90 0.46
C THR A 112 7.77 1.83 1.20
N GLY A 113 7.90 0.89 2.15
CA GLY A 113 9.09 0.71 2.97
C GLY A 113 10.24 0.07 2.19
N ASN A 114 11.43 0.62 2.38
CA ASN A 114 12.67 0.08 1.84
C ASN A 114 13.86 0.50 2.69
N HIS A 115 15.00 -0.14 2.47
CA HIS A 115 16.27 0.20 3.09
C HIS A 115 17.31 0.51 2.02
N ASP A 116 18.25 1.40 2.32
CA ASP A 116 19.43 1.58 1.49
C ASP A 116 20.44 0.49 1.81
N TYR A 117 20.39 -0.59 1.04
CA TYR A 117 21.25 -1.75 1.20
C TYR A 117 22.72 -1.50 0.77
N THR A 118 23.02 -0.33 0.21
CA THR A 118 24.40 0.08 -0.13
C THR A 118 25.14 0.64 1.07
N ILE A 119 24.43 0.97 2.15
CA ILE A 119 24.96 1.48 3.40
C ILE A 119 24.93 0.38 4.46
N SER A 120 26.03 0.16 5.17
CA SER A 120 26.18 -0.94 6.13
C SER A 120 25.13 -0.95 7.25
N SER A 121 24.61 0.21 7.66
CA SER A 121 23.55 0.36 8.67
C SER A 121 22.13 0.21 8.11
N MET A 122 21.96 0.08 6.80
CA MET A 122 20.67 -0.07 6.11
C MET A 122 19.60 0.95 6.55
N PRO A 123 19.85 2.27 6.47
CA PRO A 123 18.88 3.29 6.83
C PRO A 123 17.63 3.19 5.95
N TYR A 124 16.51 3.78 6.40
CA TYR A 124 15.29 3.80 5.59
C TYR A 124 15.48 4.54 4.26
N ARG A 125 14.93 3.95 3.20
CA ARG A 125 14.82 4.52 1.85
C ARG A 125 13.39 4.32 1.33
N ASN A 126 12.43 4.87 2.04
CA ASN A 126 11.03 4.77 1.69
C ASN A 126 10.70 5.63 0.47
N ALA A 127 9.68 5.24 -0.30
CA ALA A 127 9.18 6.03 -1.40
C ALA A 127 7.66 5.86 -1.56
N PRO A 128 6.91 6.95 -1.93
CA PRO A 128 5.46 6.93 -2.01
C PRO A 128 4.97 6.06 -3.16
N ILE A 129 3.74 5.55 -3.04
CA ILE A 129 3.04 4.85 -4.14
C ILE A 129 1.84 5.68 -4.56
N LYS A 130 1.65 5.81 -5.87
CA LYS A 130 0.47 6.41 -6.47
C LYS A 130 -0.25 5.40 -7.36
N ILE A 131 -1.54 5.20 -7.13
CA ILE A 131 -2.42 4.38 -7.97
C ILE A 131 -3.51 5.30 -8.50
N GLU A 132 -3.54 5.50 -9.81
CA GLU A 132 -4.49 6.40 -10.46
C GLU A 132 -5.83 5.72 -10.71
N ASP A 133 -6.83 6.55 -11.11
CA ASP A 133 -8.21 6.13 -11.26
C ASP A 133 -8.38 4.92 -12.17
N GLY A 134 -9.31 4.04 -11.81
CA GLY A 134 -9.70 2.88 -12.60
C GLY A 134 -8.65 1.76 -12.66
N ALA A 135 -7.51 1.89 -11.99
CA ALA A 135 -6.48 0.85 -11.96
C ALA A 135 -6.97 -0.40 -11.20
N TRP A 136 -6.42 -1.54 -11.57
CA TRP A 136 -6.67 -2.81 -10.90
C TRP A 136 -5.37 -3.48 -10.48
N ILE A 137 -5.21 -3.65 -9.20
CA ILE A 137 -4.10 -4.36 -8.57
C ILE A 137 -4.59 -5.78 -8.25
N GLY A 138 -4.12 -6.75 -9.02
CA GLY A 138 -4.54 -8.14 -8.97
C GLY A 138 -4.20 -8.84 -7.65
N ALA A 139 -4.78 -10.00 -7.44
CA ALA A 139 -4.57 -10.77 -6.21
C ALA A 139 -3.10 -11.19 -6.03
N LYS A 140 -2.61 -11.17 -4.77
CA LYS A 140 -1.24 -11.57 -4.40
C LYS A 140 -0.13 -10.87 -5.21
N THR A 141 -0.39 -9.64 -5.67
CA THR A 141 0.61 -8.82 -6.34
C THR A 141 1.41 -7.98 -5.34
N THR A 142 2.54 -7.45 -5.79
CA THR A 142 3.30 -6.45 -5.03
C THR A 142 3.55 -5.22 -5.89
N VAL A 143 3.23 -4.05 -5.34
CA VAL A 143 3.65 -2.76 -5.89
C VAL A 143 4.81 -2.27 -5.04
N CYS A 144 5.98 -2.11 -5.66
CA CYS A 144 7.23 -1.72 -5.00
C CYS A 144 7.26 -0.22 -4.66
N PRO A 145 8.20 0.22 -3.78
CA PRO A 145 8.33 1.62 -3.39
C PRO A 145 8.59 2.54 -4.59
N GLY A 146 7.95 3.71 -4.59
CA GLY A 146 8.12 4.77 -5.59
C GLY A 146 7.33 4.59 -6.89
N ILE A 147 6.52 3.54 -7.01
CA ILE A 147 5.82 3.20 -8.25
C ILE A 147 4.54 4.02 -8.43
N THR A 148 4.34 4.51 -9.66
CA THR A 148 3.06 5.03 -10.14
C THR A 148 2.38 3.99 -11.04
N VAL A 149 1.17 3.58 -10.64
CA VAL A 149 0.27 2.80 -11.49
C VAL A 149 -0.69 3.78 -12.15
N HIS A 150 -0.48 4.05 -13.43
CA HIS A 150 -1.29 5.05 -14.14
C HIS A 150 -2.72 4.57 -14.41
N ARG A 151 -3.57 5.52 -14.83
CA ARG A 151 -5.01 5.34 -15.05
C ARG A 151 -5.34 4.06 -15.80
N ASN A 152 -6.31 3.30 -15.29
CA ASN A 152 -6.82 2.05 -15.87
C ASN A 152 -5.77 0.94 -16.06
N ALA A 153 -4.55 1.07 -15.59
CA ALA A 153 -3.56 0.00 -15.68
C ALA A 153 -3.96 -1.21 -14.83
N ILE A 154 -3.54 -2.38 -15.25
CA ILE A 154 -3.79 -3.65 -14.55
C ILE A 154 -2.47 -4.34 -14.23
N LEU A 155 -2.26 -4.66 -12.96
CA LEU A 155 -1.24 -5.59 -12.52
C LEU A 155 -1.89 -6.96 -12.30
N THR A 156 -1.56 -7.96 -13.12
CA THR A 156 -2.22 -9.27 -13.05
C THR A 156 -1.78 -10.08 -11.84
N VAL A 157 -2.58 -11.08 -11.47
CA VAL A 157 -2.37 -11.94 -10.30
C VAL A 157 -0.91 -12.40 -10.14
N GLY A 158 -0.37 -12.34 -8.92
CA GLY A 158 0.96 -12.82 -8.56
C GLY A 158 2.14 -12.00 -9.13
N SER A 159 1.89 -10.86 -9.76
CA SER A 159 2.91 -10.04 -10.41
C SER A 159 3.56 -9.03 -9.45
N VAL A 160 4.77 -8.55 -9.81
CA VAL A 160 5.53 -7.57 -9.01
C VAL A 160 5.86 -6.35 -9.87
N ALA A 161 5.24 -5.21 -9.58
CA ALA A 161 5.52 -3.94 -10.25
C ALA A 161 6.78 -3.30 -9.63
N THR A 162 7.86 -3.26 -10.39
CA THR A 162 9.16 -2.65 -10.04
C THR A 162 9.46 -1.38 -10.82
N LYS A 163 8.57 -1.00 -11.76
CA LYS A 163 8.61 0.22 -12.57
C LYS A 163 7.20 0.77 -12.73
N ASP A 164 7.10 2.04 -13.07
CA ASP A 164 5.82 2.67 -13.37
C ASP A 164 5.07 1.91 -14.47
N MET A 165 3.75 1.86 -14.31
CA MET A 165 2.87 1.15 -15.25
C MET A 165 2.08 2.17 -16.05
N GLU A 166 2.25 2.14 -17.38
CA GLU A 166 1.60 3.07 -18.31
C GLU A 166 0.06 2.98 -18.25
N GLN A 167 -0.59 4.07 -18.60
CA GLN A 167 -2.04 4.14 -18.71
C GLN A 167 -2.59 3.05 -19.64
N ASN A 168 -3.67 2.39 -19.22
CA ASN A 168 -4.32 1.27 -19.90
C ASN A 168 -3.42 0.04 -20.13
N GLY A 169 -2.20 0.00 -19.60
CA GLY A 169 -1.33 -1.15 -19.75
C GLY A 169 -1.76 -2.34 -18.87
N ILE A 170 -1.66 -3.55 -19.40
CA ILE A 170 -1.81 -4.81 -18.64
C ILE A 170 -0.43 -5.40 -18.44
N TYR A 171 -0.03 -5.58 -17.19
CA TYR A 171 1.31 -6.01 -16.78
C TYR A 171 1.26 -7.37 -16.09
N GLN A 172 2.25 -8.21 -16.36
CA GLN A 172 2.36 -9.56 -15.82
C GLN A 172 3.81 -9.94 -15.51
N GLY A 173 3.99 -10.74 -14.47
CA GLY A 173 5.27 -11.38 -14.13
C GLY A 173 6.01 -10.74 -12.96
N ASN A 174 7.23 -11.22 -12.72
CA ASN A 174 8.16 -10.72 -11.72
C ASN A 174 9.58 -10.69 -12.32
N PRO A 175 10.12 -9.50 -12.66
CA PRO A 175 9.43 -8.20 -12.66
C PRO A 175 8.28 -8.15 -13.68
N ALA A 176 7.25 -7.36 -13.38
CA ALA A 176 6.10 -7.21 -14.28
C ALA A 176 6.48 -6.41 -15.52
N VAL A 177 6.10 -6.94 -16.69
CA VAL A 177 6.27 -6.31 -18.00
C VAL A 177 4.92 -6.13 -18.67
N LYS A 178 4.79 -5.10 -19.50
CA LYS A 178 3.58 -4.83 -20.26
C LYS A 178 3.38 -5.92 -21.30
N ILE A 179 2.20 -6.58 -21.27
CA ILE A 179 1.86 -7.67 -22.18
C ILE A 179 0.82 -7.27 -23.23
N ARG A 180 -0.04 -6.29 -22.92
CA ARG A 180 -1.08 -5.78 -23.84
C ARG A 180 -1.74 -4.50 -23.30
N GLU A 181 -2.63 -3.92 -24.10
CA GLU A 181 -3.50 -2.82 -23.70
C GLU A 181 -4.85 -3.33 -23.15
N ARG A 182 -5.35 -2.63 -22.14
CA ARG A 182 -6.73 -2.82 -21.62
C ARG A 182 -7.71 -2.13 -22.54
N LYS A 183 -8.70 -2.87 -23.02
CA LYS A 183 -9.84 -2.33 -23.73
C LYS A 183 -11.06 -2.41 -22.82
N ILE A 184 -11.63 -1.26 -22.45
CA ILE A 184 -12.86 -1.18 -21.65
C ILE A 184 -14.01 -1.14 -22.65
N LYS A 185 -14.96 -2.05 -22.49
CA LYS A 185 -16.22 -2.04 -23.25
C LYS A 185 -17.29 -1.35 -22.40
N GLU A 186 -18.19 -0.63 -23.04
CA GLU A 186 -19.41 -0.09 -22.45
C GLU A 186 -20.43 -1.18 -22.20
#